data_7fb3fad1c80c241d6488d4d26e7f58e5
#
_entry.id   7fb3fad1c80c241d6488d4d26e7f58e5
#
_cell.length_a   1.000
_cell.length_b   1.000
_cell.length_c   1.000
_cell.angle_alpha   90.00
_cell.angle_beta   90.00
_cell.angle_gamma   90.00
#
_symmetry.space_group_name_H-M   'P 1'
#
loop_
_entity.id
_entity.type
_entity.pdbx_description
1 polymer ?
#
loop_
_entity_poly.entity_id
_entity_poly.type
_entity_poly.pdbx_seq_one_letter_code
_entity_poly.pdbx_strand_id
1 'polypeptide(L)'
;MHSICTLEFSASEIFMTTQKIDWKAVGRRLRELRGFDTKQADFARQLGISQGQLSRYEKGKSEVGAAVLLRISSRFGKSMEWLLTGKE
;
A
#
# COMPACT_ATOMS: atom_id res chain seq x y z
N MET A 1 -6.41 -30.15 16.07
CA MET A 1 -6.26 -29.98 15.51
C MET A 1 -6.21 -29.08 14.81
N HIS A 2 -6.24 -28.89 14.63
CA HIS A 2 -6.20 -28.23 13.93
C HIS A 2 -5.43 -27.52 13.24
N SER A 3 -4.83 -26.71 14.05
CA SER A 3 -3.68 -26.43 13.25
C SER A 3 -3.72 -27.12 11.95
N ILE A 4 -4.34 -28.11 11.98
CA ILE A 4 -4.53 -28.85 10.78
C ILE A 4 -5.10 -28.00 9.70
N CYS A 5 -5.85 -27.01 10.08
CA CYS A 5 -6.44 -26.11 9.10
C CYS A 5 -5.40 -25.48 8.20
N THR A 6 -4.25 -25.19 8.77
CA THR A 6 -3.24 -24.55 7.96
C THR A 6 -2.68 -25.51 6.94
N LEU A 7 -2.67 -26.78 7.27
CA LEU A 7 -2.16 -27.76 6.35
C LEU A 7 -3.09 -28.02 5.22
N GLU A 8 -4.31 -27.58 5.37
CA GLU A 8 -5.32 -27.85 4.37
C GLU A 8 -5.53 -26.70 3.42
N PHE A 9 -4.66 -25.74 3.46
CA PHE A 9 -4.74 -24.69 2.47
C PHE A 9 -4.71 -25.31 1.09
N SER A 10 -5.66 -24.92 0.30
CA SER A 10 -5.67 -25.36 -1.08
C SER A 10 -4.54 -24.67 -1.84
N ALA A 11 -4.20 -25.21 -2.98
CA ALA A 11 -3.18 -24.59 -3.80
C ALA A 11 -3.59 -23.16 -4.17
N SER A 12 -4.89 -22.94 -4.36
CA SER A 12 -5.32 -21.60 -4.74
C SER A 12 -5.15 -20.61 -3.59
N GLU A 13 -5.34 -21.07 -2.35
CA GLU A 13 -5.13 -20.18 -1.22
C GLU A 13 -3.67 -19.82 -1.06
N ILE A 14 -2.81 -20.80 -1.22
CA ILE A 14 -1.38 -20.57 -1.15
C ILE A 14 -0.97 -19.63 -2.27
N PHE A 15 -1.50 -19.84 -3.45
CA PHE A 15 -1.20 -19.00 -4.59
C PHE A 15 -1.62 -17.56 -4.33
N MET A 16 -2.78 -17.36 -3.72
CA MET A 16 -3.26 -16.02 -3.44
C MET A 16 -2.38 -15.30 -2.43
N THR A 17 -1.86 -16.02 -1.44
CA THR A 17 -1.00 -15.37 -0.45
C THR A 17 0.33 -14.95 -1.04
N THR A 18 0.71 -15.50 -2.19
CA THR A 18 1.93 -15.11 -2.87
C THR A 18 1.65 -14.19 -4.04
N GLN A 19 0.41 -13.76 -4.19
CA GLN A 19 0.03 -12.90 -5.27
C GLN A 19 0.77 -11.58 -5.16
N LYS A 20 1.21 -11.07 -6.30
CA LYS A 20 1.93 -9.80 -6.31
C LYS A 20 1.00 -8.64 -6.05
N ILE A 21 1.53 -7.65 -5.40
CA ILE A 21 0.81 -6.41 -5.18
C ILE A 21 0.88 -5.56 -6.44
N ASP A 22 -0.24 -4.95 -6.80
CA ASP A 22 -0.27 -4.06 -7.95
C ASP A 22 0.16 -2.68 -7.49
N TRP A 23 1.43 -2.39 -7.65
CA TRP A 23 1.99 -1.14 -7.14
C TRP A 23 1.47 0.09 -7.87
N LYS A 24 1.01 -0.06 -9.11
CA LYS A 24 0.37 1.05 -9.78
C LYS A 24 -0.94 1.41 -9.13
N ALA A 25 -1.69 0.40 -8.71
CA ALA A 25 -2.95 0.64 -8.01
C ALA A 25 -2.69 1.27 -6.65
N VAL A 26 -1.65 0.82 -5.95
CA VAL A 26 -1.26 1.44 -4.69
C VAL A 26 -0.94 2.92 -4.93
N GLY A 27 -0.19 3.20 -5.98
CA GLY A 27 0.15 4.59 -6.31
C GLY A 27 -1.07 5.45 -6.56
N ARG A 28 -2.07 4.90 -7.25
CA ARG A 28 -3.31 5.64 -7.48
C ARG A 28 -4.02 5.94 -6.17
N ARG A 29 -4.02 4.99 -5.25
CA ARG A 29 -4.64 5.23 -3.94
C ARG A 29 -3.93 6.32 -3.16
N LEU A 30 -2.60 6.37 -3.27
CA LEU A 30 -1.84 7.44 -2.64
C LEU A 30 -2.21 8.79 -3.23
N ARG A 31 -2.36 8.86 -4.55
CA ARG A 31 -2.76 10.11 -5.18
C ARG A 31 -4.15 10.53 -4.74
N GLU A 32 -5.06 9.59 -4.60
CA GLU A 32 -6.40 9.90 -4.13
C GLU A 32 -6.38 10.46 -2.73
N LEU A 33 -5.56 9.88 -1.87
CA LEU A 33 -5.44 10.38 -0.49
C LEU A 33 -4.81 11.75 -0.45
N ARG A 34 -3.87 12.01 -1.34
CA ARG A 34 -3.24 13.33 -1.40
C ARG A 34 -4.24 14.40 -1.81
N GLY A 35 -5.11 14.08 -2.76
CA GLY A 35 -6.11 15.02 -3.23
C GLY A 35 -5.56 16.10 -4.13
N PHE A 36 -6.44 16.99 -4.56
CA PHE A 36 -6.07 18.05 -5.48
C PHE A 36 -5.35 19.21 -4.80
N ASP A 37 -5.68 19.44 -3.52
CA ASP A 37 -5.25 20.66 -2.87
C ASP A 37 -3.85 20.56 -2.28
N THR A 38 -3.34 19.36 -2.13
CA THR A 38 -2.05 19.16 -1.51
C THR A 38 -1.00 18.93 -2.57
N LYS A 39 0.03 19.74 -2.57
CA LYS A 39 1.12 19.57 -3.50
C LYS A 39 1.90 18.32 -3.16
N GLN A 40 2.47 17.71 -4.19
CA GLN A 40 3.23 16.49 -3.99
C GLN A 40 4.39 16.70 -3.02
N ALA A 41 5.06 17.86 -3.10
CA ALA A 41 6.17 18.13 -2.19
C ALA A 41 5.71 18.20 -0.75
N ASP A 42 4.55 18.81 -0.50
CA ASP A 42 4.03 18.93 0.86
C ASP A 42 3.61 17.58 1.41
N PHE A 43 2.98 16.78 0.59
CA PHE A 43 2.56 15.45 0.99
C PHE A 43 3.78 14.58 1.31
N ALA A 44 4.82 14.68 0.48
CA ALA A 44 6.05 13.94 0.72
C ALA A 44 6.67 14.34 2.05
N ARG A 45 6.67 15.63 2.35
CA ARG A 45 7.21 16.10 3.61
C ARG A 45 6.44 15.52 4.78
N GLN A 46 5.10 15.46 4.65
CA GLN A 46 4.27 14.87 5.70
C GLN A 46 4.58 13.39 5.90
N LEU A 47 5.00 12.73 4.85
CA LEU A 47 5.32 11.31 4.93
C LEU A 47 6.78 11.05 5.27
N GLY A 48 7.59 12.11 5.34
CA GLY A 48 9.00 11.95 5.67
C GLY A 48 9.83 11.40 4.52
N ILE A 49 9.42 11.65 3.29
CA ILE A 49 10.15 11.18 2.12
C ILE A 49 10.35 12.35 1.17
N SER A 50 11.22 12.17 0.18
CA SER A 50 11.43 13.19 -0.82
C SER A 50 10.29 13.22 -1.82
N GLN A 51 10.13 14.35 -2.50
CA GLN A 51 9.12 14.46 -3.53
C GLN A 51 9.38 13.46 -4.66
N GLY A 52 10.64 13.26 -5.01
CA GLY A 52 10.98 12.30 -6.05
C GLY A 52 10.56 10.89 -5.67
N GLN A 53 10.75 10.53 -4.41
CA GLN A 53 10.35 9.23 -3.95
C GLN A 53 8.82 9.06 -4.00
N LEU A 54 8.10 10.10 -3.56
CA LEU A 54 6.65 10.06 -3.64
C LEU A 54 6.18 9.95 -5.09
N SER A 55 6.82 10.68 -5.99
CA SER A 55 6.48 10.60 -7.39
C SER A 55 6.60 9.19 -7.92
N ARG A 56 7.68 8.50 -7.54
CA ARG A 56 7.89 7.11 -7.97
C ARG A 56 6.81 6.20 -7.39
N TYR A 57 6.44 6.43 -6.14
CA TYR A 57 5.38 5.64 -5.51
C TYR A 57 4.05 5.85 -6.23
N GLU A 58 3.71 7.09 -6.53
CA GLU A 58 2.43 7.39 -7.17
C GLU A 58 2.36 6.86 -8.58
N LYS A 59 3.50 6.69 -9.24
CA LYS A 59 3.53 6.12 -10.58
C LYS A 59 3.66 4.61 -10.59
N GLY A 60 3.82 4.02 -9.42
CA GLY A 60 3.96 2.57 -9.32
C GLY A 60 5.31 2.07 -9.76
N LYS A 61 6.33 2.92 -9.75
CA LYS A 61 7.67 2.55 -10.19
C LYS A 61 8.50 1.94 -9.09
N SER A 62 8.06 2.03 -7.85
CA SER A 62 8.74 1.44 -6.70
C SER A 62 7.72 0.89 -5.74
N GLU A 63 8.13 -0.11 -4.99
CA GLU A 63 7.33 -0.59 -3.87
C GLU A 63 7.36 0.46 -2.77
N VAL A 64 6.24 0.65 -2.11
CA VAL A 64 6.16 1.61 -1.02
C VAL A 64 6.69 0.94 0.24
N GLY A 65 7.62 1.60 0.91
CA GLY A 65 8.20 1.03 2.12
C GLY A 65 7.18 0.87 3.23
N ALA A 66 7.42 -0.11 4.09
CA ALA A 66 6.47 -0.41 5.16
C ALA A 66 6.26 0.77 6.10
N ALA A 67 7.33 1.49 6.41
CA ALA A 67 7.21 2.63 7.32
C ALA A 67 6.33 3.72 6.72
N VAL A 68 6.42 3.93 5.43
CA VAL A 68 5.60 4.93 4.76
C VAL A 68 4.15 4.48 4.73
N LEU A 69 3.91 3.20 4.43
CA LEU A 69 2.57 2.66 4.44
C LEU A 69 1.92 2.81 5.82
N LEU A 70 2.69 2.54 6.86
CA LEU A 70 2.17 2.65 8.21
C LEU A 70 1.81 4.09 8.53
N ARG A 71 2.64 5.02 8.11
CA ARG A 71 2.41 6.43 8.34
C ARG A 71 1.13 6.89 7.63
N ILE A 72 0.94 6.44 6.40
CA ILE A 72 -0.25 6.76 5.63
C ILE A 72 -1.48 6.16 6.30
N SER A 73 -1.38 4.92 6.71
CA SER A 73 -2.48 4.23 7.38
C SER A 73 -2.92 5.00 8.62
N SER A 74 -1.96 5.40 9.45
CA SER A 74 -2.27 6.15 10.67
C SER A 74 -2.86 7.51 10.37
N ARG A 75 -2.30 8.19 9.38
CA ARG A 75 -2.70 9.57 9.12
C ARG A 75 -4.10 9.66 8.52
N PHE A 76 -4.45 8.72 7.67
CA PHE A 76 -5.72 8.78 6.94
C PHE A 76 -6.75 7.79 7.44
N GLY A 77 -6.41 6.99 8.44
CA GLY A 77 -7.36 6.02 8.97
C GLY A 77 -7.70 4.91 8.00
N LYS A 78 -6.80 4.60 7.08
CA LYS A 78 -7.00 3.52 6.12
C LYS A 78 -6.18 2.32 6.53
N SER A 79 -6.73 1.13 6.34
CA SER A 79 -5.99 -0.07 6.71
C SER A 79 -4.86 -0.31 5.73
N MET A 80 -3.85 -1.04 6.19
CA MET A 80 -2.76 -1.46 5.32
C MET A 80 -3.30 -2.34 4.20
N GLU A 81 -4.28 -3.15 4.52
CA GLU A 81 -4.86 -4.02 3.50
C GLU A 81 -5.51 -3.19 2.40
N TRP A 82 -6.24 -2.14 2.77
CA TRP A 82 -6.85 -1.30 1.75
C TRP A 82 -5.78 -0.64 0.88
N LEU A 83 -4.71 -0.17 1.51
CA LEU A 83 -3.65 0.49 0.75
C LEU A 83 -3.04 -0.46 -0.27
N LEU A 84 -2.84 -1.71 0.11
CA LEU A 84 -2.13 -2.66 -0.73
C LEU A 84 -3.04 -3.39 -1.71
N THR A 85 -4.30 -3.59 -1.37
CA THR A 85 -5.18 -4.42 -2.20
C THR A 85 -6.44 -3.72 -2.65
N GLY A 86 -6.81 -2.61 -2.01
CA GLY A 86 -8.06 -1.94 -2.31
C GLY A 86 -9.26 -2.53 -1.59
N LYS A 87 -9.06 -3.50 -0.74
CA LYS A 87 -10.14 -4.15 0.00
C LYS A 87 -10.11 -3.69 1.45
N GLU A 88 -11.29 -3.51 2.03
CA GLU A 88 -11.37 -3.11 3.45
C GLU A 88 -11.77 -4.23 4.36
#